data_2bf132d23130482ca7350c896aa4b618
#
_entry.id   2bf132d23130482ca7350c896aa4b618
#
_cell.length_a   1.000
_cell.length_b   1.000
_cell.length_c   1.000
_cell.angle_alpha   90.00
_cell.angle_beta   90.00
_cell.angle_gamma   90.00
#
_symmetry.space_group_name_H-M   'P 1'
#
loop_
_entity.id
_entity.type
_entity.pdbx_description
1 polymer ?
#
loop_
_entity_poly.entity_id
_entity_poly.type
_entity_poly.pdbx_seq_one_letter_code
_entity_poly.pdbx_strand_id
1 'polypeptide(L)'
;MNKPEARGTPVKVSLFSDADHAGNLLTRRSHTGLMIFLNNSLIDWYSKGQATVESSTFGSETIALRTGVDKLQALRYKLYMMGVPIDGACDVFCDNQSVCLTAQKPETRLNKKHNAINYHRIREAAAAQWIRVAFEPGISNLADFLTKILPIGKRKNLLWTLTR
;
A
#
# COMPACT_ATOMS: atom_id res chain seq x y z
N MET A 1 25.11 -17.10 -1.33
CA MET A 1 25.28 -15.70 -1.80
C MET A 1 25.68 -14.87 -0.57
N ASN A 2 26.83 -14.21 -0.60
CA ASN A 2 27.27 -13.40 0.55
C ASN A 2 26.36 -12.17 0.67
N LYS A 3 25.93 -11.90 1.91
CA LYS A 3 25.12 -10.70 2.22
C LYS A 3 25.96 -9.45 1.95
N PRO A 4 25.47 -8.43 1.21
CA PRO A 4 26.20 -7.18 1.05
C PRO A 4 26.50 -6.53 2.41
N GLU A 5 27.63 -5.86 2.52
CA GLU A 5 27.95 -5.07 3.70
C GLU A 5 26.94 -3.92 3.83
N ALA A 6 26.49 -3.68 5.08
CA ALA A 6 25.56 -2.60 5.37
C ALA A 6 26.23 -1.24 5.13
N ARG A 7 25.58 -0.37 4.34
CA ARG A 7 26.03 0.98 4.03
C ARG A 7 25.04 2.01 4.57
N GLY A 8 25.54 2.95 5.34
CA GLY A 8 24.76 4.06 5.90
C GLY A 8 23.89 3.66 7.09
N THR A 9 22.98 4.55 7.48
CA THR A 9 22.02 4.35 8.56
C THR A 9 20.79 3.59 8.07
N PRO A 10 20.15 2.77 8.94
CA PRO A 10 18.91 2.10 8.59
C PRO A 10 17.82 3.08 8.15
N VAL A 11 17.10 2.72 7.09
CA VAL A 11 16.01 3.53 6.54
C VAL A 11 14.66 2.91 6.85
N LYS A 12 13.66 3.76 7.11
CA LYS A 12 12.24 3.36 7.22
C LYS A 12 11.58 3.43 5.85
N VAL A 13 10.77 2.43 5.56
CA VAL A 13 9.97 2.39 4.33
C VAL A 13 8.51 2.42 4.71
N SER A 14 7.74 3.32 4.10
CA SER A 14 6.29 3.39 4.29
C SER A 14 5.56 3.46 2.95
N LEU A 15 4.35 2.92 2.93
CA LEU A 15 3.44 2.89 1.79
C LEU A 15 2.07 3.38 2.21
N PHE A 16 1.49 4.30 1.45
CA PHE A 16 0.07 4.64 1.49
C PHE A 16 -0.63 3.98 0.30
N SER A 17 -1.76 3.34 0.56
CA SER A 17 -2.58 2.62 -0.42
C SER A 17 -4.01 3.09 -0.39
N ASP A 18 -4.60 3.30 -1.57
CA ASP A 18 -6.01 3.63 -1.75
C ASP A 18 -6.56 3.03 -3.05
N ALA A 19 -7.87 2.79 -3.10
CA ALA A 19 -8.57 2.42 -4.32
C ALA A 19 -9.87 3.21 -4.48
N ASP A 20 -10.02 3.92 -5.59
CA ASP A 20 -11.30 4.47 -6.01
C ASP A 20 -12.19 3.34 -6.57
N HIS A 21 -13.14 2.86 -5.74
CA HIS A 21 -14.00 1.73 -6.11
C HIS A 21 -14.96 2.10 -7.25
N ALA A 22 -14.85 1.35 -8.37
CA ALA A 22 -15.72 1.48 -9.54
C ALA A 22 -15.82 2.91 -10.11
N GLY A 23 -14.77 3.73 -9.94
CA GLY A 23 -14.75 5.14 -10.31
C GLY A 23 -14.84 5.40 -11.80
N ASN A 24 -14.41 4.47 -12.66
CA ASN A 24 -14.66 4.57 -14.10
C ASN A 24 -16.12 4.24 -14.42
N LEU A 25 -16.90 5.26 -14.78
CA LEU A 25 -18.34 5.13 -15.00
C LEU A 25 -18.71 4.23 -16.19
N LEU A 26 -17.83 4.10 -17.18
CA LEU A 26 -18.08 3.26 -18.38
C LEU A 26 -17.69 1.81 -18.13
N THR A 27 -16.50 1.56 -17.61
CA THR A 27 -15.96 0.20 -17.42
C THR A 27 -16.19 -0.36 -16.03
N ARG A 28 -16.62 0.48 -15.07
CA ARG A 28 -16.78 0.15 -13.64
C ARG A 28 -15.50 -0.39 -12.98
N ARG A 29 -14.36 -0.13 -13.61
CA ARG A 29 -13.05 -0.50 -13.02
C ARG A 29 -12.67 0.50 -11.94
N SER A 30 -12.06 -0.04 -10.90
CA SER A 30 -11.46 0.74 -9.81
C SER A 30 -10.10 1.30 -10.22
N HIS A 31 -9.64 2.32 -9.50
CA HIS A 31 -8.33 2.92 -9.71
C HIS A 31 -7.47 2.71 -8.47
N THR A 32 -6.25 2.23 -8.63
CA THR A 32 -5.27 2.02 -7.55
C THR A 32 -4.36 3.22 -7.45
N GLY A 33 -4.20 3.73 -6.23
CA GLY A 33 -3.22 4.75 -5.87
C GLY A 33 -2.25 4.22 -4.81
N LEU A 34 -0.95 4.40 -5.03
CA LEU A 34 0.10 4.03 -4.09
C LEU A 34 1.15 5.14 -4.02
N MET A 35 1.61 5.47 -2.81
CA MET A 35 2.76 6.35 -2.57
C MET A 35 3.74 5.64 -1.64
N ILE A 36 5.02 5.55 -2.05
CA ILE A 36 6.08 4.88 -1.31
C ILE A 36 7.11 5.92 -0.86
N PHE A 37 7.39 5.91 0.42
CA PHE A 37 8.35 6.80 1.05
C PHE A 37 9.55 6.04 1.58
N LEU A 38 10.71 6.65 1.48
CA LEU A 38 11.92 6.27 2.18
C LEU A 38 12.22 7.35 3.22
N ASN A 39 12.11 7.02 4.50
CA ASN A 39 12.00 8.01 5.58
C ASN A 39 10.84 8.97 5.30
N ASN A 40 11.11 10.27 5.12
CA ASN A 40 10.09 11.29 4.82
C ASN A 40 10.05 11.68 3.34
N SER A 41 10.84 11.01 2.47
CA SER A 41 10.93 11.37 1.05
C SER A 41 10.09 10.45 0.18
N LEU A 42 9.21 11.01 -0.65
CA LEU A 42 8.47 10.26 -1.66
C LEU A 42 9.43 9.77 -2.75
N ILE A 43 9.56 8.46 -2.92
CA ILE A 43 10.50 7.85 -3.88
C ILE A 43 9.83 7.15 -5.06
N ASP A 44 8.59 6.70 -4.89
CA ASP A 44 7.81 6.07 -5.97
C ASP A 44 6.32 6.33 -5.76
N TRP A 45 5.57 6.41 -6.85
CA TRP A 45 4.12 6.48 -6.85
C TRP A 45 3.54 5.62 -7.97
N TYR A 46 2.30 5.22 -7.80
CA TYR A 46 1.59 4.42 -8.79
C TYR A 46 0.13 4.84 -8.84
N SER A 47 -0.37 5.13 -10.04
CA SER A 47 -1.76 5.52 -10.28
C SER A 47 -2.22 4.83 -11.55
N LYS A 48 -3.08 3.79 -11.43
CA LYS A 48 -3.52 3.00 -12.59
C LYS A 48 -4.86 2.32 -12.34
N GLY A 49 -5.68 2.25 -13.40
CA GLY A 49 -6.91 1.45 -13.41
C GLY A 49 -6.63 -0.04 -13.18
N GLN A 50 -7.46 -0.68 -12.35
CA GLN A 50 -7.39 -2.13 -12.10
C GLN A 50 -7.84 -2.90 -13.34
N ALA A 51 -7.23 -4.05 -13.58
CA ALA A 51 -7.56 -4.90 -14.73
C ALA A 51 -8.92 -5.59 -14.59
N THR A 52 -9.33 -5.86 -13.34
CA THR A 52 -10.58 -6.53 -12.98
C THR A 52 -11.60 -5.54 -12.43
N VAL A 53 -12.88 -5.93 -12.49
CA VAL A 53 -13.98 -5.20 -11.84
C VAL A 53 -14.30 -5.91 -10.53
N GLU A 54 -14.17 -5.18 -9.42
CA GLU A 54 -14.50 -5.69 -8.10
C GLU A 54 -15.92 -5.29 -7.68
N SER A 55 -16.62 -6.21 -7.04
CA SER A 55 -18.00 -6.02 -6.59
C SER A 55 -18.10 -5.25 -5.27
N SER A 56 -16.99 -4.89 -4.64
CA SER A 56 -16.95 -4.19 -3.35
C SER A 56 -15.69 -3.37 -3.14
N THR A 57 -15.77 -2.35 -2.29
CA THR A 57 -14.63 -1.56 -1.83
C THR A 57 -13.55 -2.44 -1.20
N PHE A 58 -13.92 -3.43 -0.38
CA PHE A 58 -12.96 -4.39 0.18
C PHE A 58 -12.12 -5.08 -0.91
N GLY A 59 -12.73 -5.50 -2.03
CA GLY A 59 -12.02 -6.17 -3.12
C GLY A 59 -11.03 -5.24 -3.81
N SER A 60 -11.47 -4.02 -4.18
CA SER A 60 -10.61 -3.04 -4.83
C SER A 60 -9.46 -2.59 -3.94
N GLU A 61 -9.71 -2.37 -2.64
CA GLU A 61 -8.66 -2.05 -1.67
C GLU A 61 -7.66 -3.20 -1.46
N THR A 62 -8.16 -4.44 -1.42
CA THR A 62 -7.29 -5.63 -1.33
C THR A 62 -6.35 -5.74 -2.53
N ILE A 63 -6.82 -5.43 -3.75
CA ILE A 63 -6.00 -5.41 -4.97
C ILE A 63 -4.96 -4.30 -4.90
N ALA A 64 -5.36 -3.10 -4.47
CA ALA A 64 -4.43 -1.98 -4.30
C ALA A 64 -3.32 -2.32 -3.29
N LEU A 65 -3.70 -2.81 -2.12
CA LEU A 65 -2.76 -3.22 -1.08
C LEU A 65 -1.81 -4.32 -1.55
N ARG A 66 -2.33 -5.36 -2.22
CA ARG A 66 -1.49 -6.44 -2.79
C ARG A 66 -0.49 -5.89 -3.80
N THR A 67 -0.91 -4.99 -4.69
CA THR A 67 -0.02 -4.35 -5.66
C THR A 67 1.09 -3.56 -4.95
N GLY A 68 0.74 -2.86 -3.87
CA GLY A 68 1.70 -2.16 -3.01
C GLY A 68 2.70 -3.11 -2.34
N VAL A 69 2.25 -4.24 -1.82
CA VAL A 69 3.11 -5.27 -1.20
C VAL A 69 4.13 -5.81 -2.20
N ASP A 70 3.73 -6.08 -3.46
CA ASP A 70 4.66 -6.55 -4.49
C ASP A 70 5.72 -5.49 -4.83
N LYS A 71 5.32 -4.21 -4.91
CA LYS A 71 6.28 -3.09 -5.10
C LYS A 71 7.24 -2.94 -3.92
N LEU A 72 6.74 -3.03 -2.69
CA LEU A 72 7.59 -3.00 -1.48
C LEU A 72 8.59 -4.14 -1.45
N GLN A 73 8.18 -5.35 -1.82
CA GLN A 73 9.10 -6.49 -1.89
C GLN A 73 10.22 -6.24 -2.91
N ALA A 74 9.88 -5.74 -4.09
CA ALA A 74 10.87 -5.39 -5.11
C ALA A 74 11.83 -4.29 -4.63
N LEU A 75 11.30 -3.27 -3.92
CA LEU A 75 12.12 -2.20 -3.34
C LEU A 75 13.05 -2.75 -2.24
N ARG A 76 12.53 -3.55 -1.30
CA ARG A 76 13.34 -4.19 -0.25
C ARG A 76 14.49 -4.99 -0.84
N TYR A 77 14.22 -5.76 -1.90
CA TYR A 77 15.27 -6.51 -2.58
C TYR A 77 16.33 -5.59 -3.20
N LYS A 78 15.93 -4.50 -3.86
CA LYS A 78 16.86 -3.52 -4.43
C LYS A 78 17.73 -2.88 -3.34
N LEU A 79 17.12 -2.41 -2.24
CA LEU A 79 17.83 -1.82 -1.10
C LEU A 79 18.81 -2.83 -0.49
N TYR A 80 18.39 -4.09 -0.33
CA TYR A 80 19.25 -5.17 0.12
C TYR A 80 20.48 -5.37 -0.78
N MET A 81 20.28 -5.41 -2.11
CA MET A 81 21.37 -5.55 -3.08
C MET A 81 22.33 -4.36 -3.09
N MET A 82 21.84 -3.17 -2.75
CA MET A 82 22.64 -1.95 -2.60
C MET A 82 23.35 -1.86 -1.24
N GLY A 83 23.11 -2.79 -0.33
CA GLY A 83 23.64 -2.78 1.02
C GLY A 83 22.97 -1.76 1.95
N VAL A 84 21.82 -1.20 1.57
CA VAL A 84 21.05 -0.25 2.42
C VAL A 84 20.25 -1.03 3.46
N PRO A 85 20.52 -0.87 4.76
CA PRO A 85 19.77 -1.54 5.81
C PRO A 85 18.37 -0.95 5.95
N ILE A 86 17.36 -1.80 6.16
CA ILE A 86 15.98 -1.38 6.40
C ILE A 86 15.66 -1.59 7.87
N ASP A 87 15.07 -0.58 8.51
CA ASP A 87 14.64 -0.59 9.91
C ASP A 87 13.31 -1.35 10.03
N GLY A 88 13.40 -2.64 10.28
CA GLY A 88 12.25 -3.50 10.57
C GLY A 88 11.31 -3.77 9.38
N ALA A 89 10.03 -3.92 9.69
CA ALA A 89 8.95 -4.08 8.71
C ALA A 89 8.60 -2.75 8.05
N CYS A 90 8.18 -2.78 6.76
CA CYS A 90 7.64 -1.60 6.09
C CYS A 90 6.25 -1.26 6.65
N ASP A 91 6.01 0.00 6.99
CA ASP A 91 4.68 0.46 7.41
C ASP A 91 3.77 0.63 6.19
N VAL A 92 2.60 0.03 6.22
CA VAL A 92 1.63 0.05 5.13
C VAL A 92 0.31 0.61 5.63
N PHE A 93 -0.11 1.73 5.08
CA PHE A 93 -1.31 2.46 5.47
C PHE A 93 -2.43 2.28 4.45
N CYS A 94 -3.62 1.91 4.93
CA CYS A 94 -4.83 1.70 4.13
C CYS A 94 -6.04 2.27 4.88
N ASP A 95 -6.98 2.89 4.18
CA ASP A 95 -8.18 3.49 4.77
C ASP A 95 -9.37 2.53 4.90
N ASN A 96 -9.18 1.26 4.57
CA ASN A 96 -10.20 0.22 4.76
C ASN A 96 -9.88 -0.65 5.98
N GLN A 97 -10.60 -0.41 7.08
CA GLN A 97 -10.41 -1.12 8.33
C GLN A 97 -10.57 -2.64 8.20
N SER A 98 -11.50 -3.11 7.35
CA SER A 98 -11.72 -4.54 7.12
C SER A 98 -10.51 -5.20 6.45
N VAL A 99 -9.86 -4.50 5.51
CA VAL A 99 -8.62 -4.96 4.86
C VAL A 99 -7.48 -5.03 5.87
N CYS A 100 -7.33 -4.00 6.70
CA CYS A 100 -6.30 -3.97 7.74
C CYS A 100 -6.47 -5.11 8.76
N LEU A 101 -7.68 -5.32 9.27
CA LEU A 101 -8.00 -6.41 10.21
C LEU A 101 -7.73 -7.78 9.59
N THR A 102 -8.08 -7.95 8.32
CA THR A 102 -7.86 -9.19 7.57
C THR A 102 -6.37 -9.51 7.39
N ALA A 103 -5.56 -8.49 7.18
CA ALA A 103 -4.11 -8.64 7.05
C ALA A 103 -3.42 -8.97 8.39
N GLN A 104 -3.96 -8.44 9.51
CA GLN A 104 -3.34 -8.56 10.84
C GLN A 104 -3.77 -9.82 11.60
N LYS A 105 -5.03 -10.25 11.46
CA LYS A 105 -5.61 -11.34 12.28
C LYS A 105 -5.57 -12.66 11.53
N PRO A 106 -4.82 -13.67 12.02
CA PRO A 106 -4.73 -15.00 11.40
C PRO A 106 -6.08 -15.74 11.30
N GLU A 107 -7.00 -15.49 12.25
CA GLU A 107 -8.30 -16.18 12.32
C GLU A 107 -9.33 -15.61 11.34
N THR A 108 -9.06 -14.47 10.71
CA THR A 108 -10.02 -13.83 9.81
C THR A 108 -10.26 -14.72 8.58
N ARG A 109 -11.53 -15.10 8.37
CA ARG A 109 -11.93 -15.90 7.21
C ARG A 109 -12.17 -15.01 5.99
N LEU A 110 -11.66 -15.44 4.85
CA LEU A 110 -11.96 -14.79 3.58
C LEU A 110 -13.32 -15.27 3.04
N ASN A 111 -14.29 -14.38 3.01
CA ASN A 111 -15.63 -14.70 2.46
C ASN A 111 -15.67 -14.61 0.91
N LYS A 112 -14.66 -14.00 0.28
CA LYS A 112 -14.60 -13.77 -1.17
C LYS A 112 -13.52 -14.63 -1.80
N LYS A 113 -13.90 -15.81 -2.31
CA LYS A 113 -12.97 -16.80 -2.88
C LYS A 113 -12.13 -16.26 -4.04
N HIS A 114 -12.64 -15.34 -4.86
CA HIS A 114 -11.90 -14.76 -5.99
C HIS A 114 -10.74 -13.86 -5.55
N ASN A 115 -10.75 -13.36 -4.32
CA ASN A 115 -9.66 -12.57 -3.76
C ASN A 115 -8.62 -13.39 -2.97
N ALA A 116 -8.73 -14.74 -2.98
CA ALA A 116 -7.91 -15.61 -2.16
C ALA A 116 -6.40 -15.40 -2.39
N ILE A 117 -5.96 -15.27 -3.63
CA ILE A 117 -4.53 -15.08 -3.95
C ILE A 117 -4.02 -13.74 -3.40
N ASN A 118 -4.76 -12.65 -3.60
CA ASN A 118 -4.40 -11.33 -3.08
C ASN A 118 -4.34 -11.33 -1.55
N TYR A 119 -5.34 -11.94 -0.93
CA TYR A 119 -5.45 -12.12 0.51
C TYR A 119 -4.26 -12.87 1.10
N HIS A 120 -3.93 -14.06 0.55
CA HIS A 120 -2.81 -14.85 1.05
C HIS A 120 -1.48 -14.16 0.84
N ARG A 121 -1.29 -13.47 -0.28
CA ARG A 121 -0.08 -12.71 -0.56
C ARG A 121 0.21 -11.62 0.47
N ILE A 122 -0.83 -10.87 0.88
CA ILE A 122 -0.69 -9.84 1.91
C ILE A 122 -0.34 -10.48 3.25
N ARG A 123 -1.01 -11.57 3.61
CA ARG A 123 -0.79 -12.28 4.88
C ARG A 123 0.58 -12.93 4.96
N GLU A 124 1.08 -13.51 3.89
CA GLU A 124 2.44 -14.04 3.81
C GLU A 124 3.47 -12.95 4.11
N ALA A 125 3.32 -11.78 3.49
CA ALA A 125 4.21 -10.65 3.73
C ALA A 125 4.14 -10.14 5.18
N ALA A 126 2.95 -10.11 5.79
CA ALA A 126 2.76 -9.73 7.19
C ALA A 126 3.34 -10.78 8.15
N ALA A 127 3.09 -12.07 7.90
CA ALA A 127 3.64 -13.18 8.70
C ALA A 127 5.16 -13.25 8.62
N ALA A 128 5.75 -12.96 7.47
CA ALA A 128 7.19 -12.86 7.27
C ALA A 128 7.80 -11.57 7.87
N GLN A 129 6.99 -10.73 8.50
CA GLN A 129 7.40 -9.43 9.07
C GLN A 129 8.04 -8.48 8.05
N TRP A 130 7.70 -8.60 6.78
CA TRP A 130 8.14 -7.67 5.75
C TRP A 130 7.33 -6.38 5.76
N ILE A 131 6.05 -6.48 6.14
CA ILE A 131 5.12 -5.37 6.24
C ILE A 131 4.40 -5.38 7.59
N ARG A 132 3.97 -4.20 8.01
CA ARG A 132 3.03 -3.98 9.11
C ARG A 132 1.89 -3.11 8.58
N VAL A 133 0.70 -3.69 8.44
CA VAL A 133 -0.48 -2.99 7.92
C VAL A 133 -1.15 -2.22 9.05
N ALA A 134 -1.46 -0.95 8.84
CA ALA A 134 -2.16 -0.09 9.79
C ALA A 134 -3.31 0.65 9.09
N PHE A 135 -4.35 0.95 9.87
CA PHE A 135 -5.45 1.78 9.39
C PHE A 135 -5.03 3.25 9.39
N GLU A 136 -5.27 3.93 8.27
CA GLU A 136 -5.09 5.37 8.12
C GLU A 136 -6.42 5.99 7.71
N PRO A 137 -6.96 6.97 8.46
CA PRO A 137 -8.20 7.63 8.07
C PRO A 137 -8.10 8.25 6.68
N GLY A 138 -9.16 8.12 5.85
CA GLY A 138 -9.15 8.65 4.48
C GLY A 138 -8.90 10.16 4.39
N ILE A 139 -9.12 10.93 5.48
CA ILE A 139 -8.80 12.36 5.50
C ILE A 139 -7.29 12.64 5.45
N SER A 140 -6.48 11.74 5.96
CA SER A 140 -5.00 11.82 6.02
C SER A 140 -4.31 10.86 5.05
N ASN A 141 -5.03 9.95 4.39
CA ASN A 141 -4.44 9.02 3.44
C ASN A 141 -3.88 9.75 2.20
N LEU A 142 -2.55 9.77 2.08
CA LEU A 142 -1.86 10.46 0.98
C LEU A 142 -2.18 9.86 -0.39
N ALA A 143 -2.48 8.56 -0.47
CA ALA A 143 -2.80 7.90 -1.74
C ALA A 143 -4.09 8.39 -2.41
N ASP A 144 -4.99 9.06 -1.66
CA ASP A 144 -6.19 9.70 -2.22
C ASP A 144 -5.89 10.70 -3.34
N PHE A 145 -4.70 11.32 -3.32
CA PHE A 145 -4.26 12.20 -4.42
C PHE A 145 -4.23 11.51 -5.79
N LEU A 146 -4.02 10.20 -5.78
CA LEU A 146 -3.78 9.42 -6.99
C LEU A 146 -5.04 8.73 -7.49
N THR A 147 -6.12 8.75 -6.71
CA THR A 147 -7.34 8.00 -6.99
C THR A 147 -8.57 8.88 -7.15
N LYS A 148 -8.61 10.05 -6.51
CA LYS A 148 -9.82 10.88 -6.37
C LYS A 148 -9.56 12.34 -6.73
N ILE A 149 -10.59 13.02 -7.26
CA ILE A 149 -10.59 14.49 -7.36
C ILE A 149 -10.91 15.05 -5.96
N LEU A 150 -9.89 15.63 -5.33
CA LEU A 150 -10.01 16.09 -3.95
C LEU A 150 -10.55 17.53 -3.85
N PRO A 151 -11.43 17.82 -2.86
CA PRO A 151 -11.78 19.19 -2.49
C PRO A 151 -10.55 20.00 -2.11
N ILE A 152 -10.57 21.32 -2.37
CA ILE A 152 -9.45 22.24 -2.17
C ILE A 152 -8.88 22.16 -0.75
N GLY A 153 -9.74 22.10 0.27
CA GLY A 153 -9.30 22.03 1.68
C GLY A 153 -8.51 20.77 1.97
N LYS A 154 -9.02 19.59 1.59
CA LYS A 154 -8.33 18.31 1.77
C LYS A 154 -7.01 18.29 1.00
N ARG A 155 -7.03 18.76 -0.26
CA ARG A 155 -5.82 18.82 -1.11
C ARG A 155 -4.72 19.67 -0.45
N LYS A 156 -5.04 20.84 0.10
CA LYS A 156 -4.08 21.71 0.81
C LYS A 156 -3.48 21.01 2.03
N ASN A 157 -4.31 20.35 2.84
CA ASN A 157 -3.85 19.65 4.04
C ASN A 157 -2.87 18.50 3.70
N LEU A 158 -3.20 17.68 2.71
CA LEU A 158 -2.33 16.58 2.28
C LEU A 158 -1.04 17.08 1.63
N LEU A 159 -1.10 18.16 0.80
CA LEU A 159 0.10 18.78 0.23
C LEU A 159 1.04 19.30 1.31
N TRP A 160 0.51 19.91 2.36
CA TRP A 160 1.31 20.35 3.51
C TRP A 160 2.07 19.20 4.16
N THR A 161 1.46 18.02 4.26
CA THR A 161 2.10 16.82 4.80
C THR A 161 3.21 16.30 3.87
N LEU A 162 3.04 16.39 2.54
CA LEU A 162 4.03 15.94 1.56
C LEU A 162 5.26 16.85 1.44
N THR A 163 5.15 18.12 1.82
CA THR A 163 6.22 19.13 1.63
C THR A 163 7.04 19.43 2.89
N ARG A 164 6.80 18.71 3.98
CA ARG A 164 7.54 18.76 5.24
C ARG A 164 8.51 17.60 5.39
#